data_17d2355c654d635d0bf1c6c8a57fe701
#
_entry.id   17d2355c654d635d0bf1c6c8a57fe701
#
_cell.length_a   1.000
_cell.length_b   1.000
_cell.length_c   1.000
_cell.angle_alpha   90.00
_cell.angle_beta   90.00
_cell.angle_gamma   90.00
#
_symmetry.space_group_name_H-M   'P 1'
#
loop_
_entity.id
_entity.type
_entity.pdbx_description
1 polymer ?
#
loop_
_entity_poly.entity_id
_entity_poly.type
_entity_poly.pdbx_seq_one_letter_code
_entity_poly.pdbx_strand_id
1 'polypeptide(L)'
;MAQELTETYIWQRYRRGVTHHSRQNLYEQTAKAFRFFEGDQWHGVFSAEELPVYNFIAPTVEYKTAMVSMQQMQIVYTSNDPSGGKEAERICADLNEYARQHWEAQKMDTLCWRIVRDACISGDAYVYFYNRNLDAQVIDNTAVYLADEQQRDLQKQEYIILYERRPVNDVKRDAKKNGLKKELIEQITPDEDTETVVGDDTEVKGDGKCSCLLYLWRDDNGEIHIARSTQTVIYQPDTPITGLTKYPMASFVWIPKKNSARGTGEVLPIIPNQIEANRLLARRLISAKMNAFAKPVYVKNLIENPADVENVGKAIAVKTASVQSVQDIFTYIAPAPMSQEAGILQADLIQTTRDLAGAGDAALGQINPERASGAAIIAVRDQAAVPLNEQIAMFKQFVEDVALVWIDLWRAYHPEGLTIPAQQTDGIVRLDRIAPEAFDELRLTVRIDASPTNPFSKYAREEALERALAAGQITFAEYVEALPDDASAPKEAFRAILEKRADQPDGMMPPAGPGEGGGQMI
;
A
#
# COMPACT_ATOMS: atom_id res chain seq x y z
N MET A 1 20.12 -21.89 32.03
CA MET A 1 21.33 -21.01 31.94
C MET A 1 21.02 -20.02 30.83
N ALA A 2 20.91 -18.75 31.13
CA ALA A 2 20.74 -17.72 30.11
C ALA A 2 21.96 -17.79 29.17
N GLN A 3 21.75 -18.11 27.92
CA GLN A 3 22.79 -18.16 26.90
C GLN A 3 23.24 -16.71 26.68
N GLU A 4 24.50 -16.42 26.97
CA GLU A 4 25.04 -15.07 26.78
C GLU A 4 24.90 -14.69 25.29
N LEU A 5 24.19 -13.61 25.02
CA LEU A 5 23.92 -13.16 23.66
C LEU A 5 25.22 -12.62 23.05
N THR A 6 25.70 -13.27 22.00
CA THR A 6 26.91 -12.86 21.28
C THR A 6 26.57 -12.41 19.86
N GLU A 7 27.40 -11.53 19.26
CA GLU A 7 27.26 -11.12 17.85
C GLU A 7 27.21 -12.33 16.93
N THR A 8 28.12 -13.30 17.15
CA THR A 8 28.18 -14.53 16.35
C THR A 8 26.86 -15.31 16.38
N TYR A 9 26.19 -15.38 17.54
CA TYR A 9 24.91 -16.06 17.71
C TYR A 9 23.78 -15.37 16.92
N ILE A 10 23.69 -14.04 17.00
CA ILE A 10 22.70 -13.26 16.25
C ILE A 10 22.93 -13.44 14.74
N TRP A 11 24.18 -13.34 14.29
CA TRP A 11 24.52 -13.45 12.88
C TRP A 11 24.34 -14.86 12.31
N GLN A 12 24.50 -15.92 13.11
CA GLN A 12 24.16 -17.28 12.70
C GLN A 12 22.65 -17.44 12.45
N ARG A 13 21.81 -16.87 13.31
CA ARG A 13 20.34 -16.88 13.12
C ARG A 13 19.94 -16.07 11.89
N TYR A 14 20.54 -14.92 11.70
CA TYR A 14 20.35 -14.13 10.49
C TYR A 14 20.72 -14.90 9.21
N ARG A 15 21.91 -15.51 9.15
CA ARG A 15 22.35 -16.32 8.00
C ARG A 15 21.42 -17.50 7.72
N ARG A 16 20.84 -18.11 8.75
CA ARG A 16 19.81 -19.14 8.58
C ARG A 16 18.59 -18.56 7.86
N GLY A 17 18.12 -17.38 8.26
CA GLY A 17 17.02 -16.66 7.61
C GLY A 17 17.34 -16.30 6.16
N VAL A 18 18.53 -15.75 5.89
CA VAL A 18 19.01 -15.45 4.52
C VAL A 18 18.99 -16.70 3.64
N THR A 19 19.49 -17.84 4.18
CA THR A 19 19.47 -19.11 3.45
C THR A 19 18.04 -19.56 3.13
N HIS A 20 17.10 -19.37 4.05
CA HIS A 20 15.69 -19.68 3.84
C HIS A 20 15.08 -18.78 2.74
N HIS A 21 15.29 -17.46 2.83
CA HIS A 21 14.80 -16.51 1.80
C HIS A 21 15.37 -16.83 0.41
N SER A 22 16.67 -17.17 0.33
CA SER A 22 17.31 -17.56 -0.93
C SER A 22 16.74 -18.85 -1.50
N ARG A 23 16.45 -19.86 -0.66
CA ARG A 23 15.79 -21.10 -1.11
C ARG A 23 14.38 -20.88 -1.63
N GLN A 24 13.67 -19.90 -1.08
CA GLN A 24 12.32 -19.51 -1.53
C GLN A 24 12.35 -18.51 -2.69
N ASN A 25 13.53 -18.08 -3.14
CA ASN A 25 13.72 -17.01 -4.14
C ASN A 25 13.01 -15.70 -3.76
N LEU A 26 12.86 -15.40 -2.46
CA LEU A 26 12.09 -14.25 -1.98
C LEU A 26 12.67 -12.94 -2.53
N TYR A 27 14.00 -12.76 -2.48
CA TYR A 27 14.67 -11.56 -2.98
C TYR A 27 14.39 -11.30 -4.46
N GLU A 28 14.62 -12.31 -5.30
CA GLU A 28 14.41 -12.20 -6.74
C GLU A 28 12.93 -11.97 -7.09
N GLN A 29 12.03 -12.72 -6.44
CA GLN A 29 10.59 -12.57 -6.66
C GLN A 29 10.09 -11.18 -6.27
N THR A 30 10.51 -10.66 -5.11
CA THR A 30 10.14 -9.31 -4.66
C THR A 30 10.68 -8.24 -5.61
N ALA A 31 11.98 -8.29 -5.92
CA ALA A 31 12.60 -7.35 -6.85
C ALA A 31 11.93 -7.37 -8.24
N LYS A 32 11.62 -8.57 -8.75
CA LYS A 32 10.93 -8.74 -10.03
C LYS A 32 9.51 -8.16 -9.98
N ALA A 33 8.77 -8.38 -8.91
CA ALA A 33 7.42 -7.86 -8.76
C ALA A 33 7.41 -6.33 -8.78
N PHE A 34 8.30 -5.68 -8.02
CA PHE A 34 8.42 -4.22 -7.99
C PHE A 34 8.84 -3.65 -9.34
N ARG A 35 9.86 -4.23 -10.01
CA ARG A 35 10.27 -3.78 -11.36
C ARG A 35 9.11 -3.83 -12.36
N PHE A 36 8.34 -4.92 -12.35
CA PHE A 36 7.18 -5.03 -13.25
C PHE A 36 6.08 -4.03 -12.92
N PHE A 37 5.84 -3.74 -11.64
CA PHE A 37 4.91 -2.70 -11.22
C PHE A 37 5.37 -1.31 -11.67
N GLU A 38 6.64 -0.97 -11.48
CA GLU A 38 7.25 0.31 -11.84
C GLU A 38 7.41 0.53 -13.35
N GLY A 39 7.25 -0.53 -14.14
CA GLY A 39 7.33 -0.46 -15.60
C GLY A 39 8.71 -0.85 -16.19
N ASP A 40 9.70 -1.20 -15.37
CA ASP A 40 10.97 -1.76 -15.82
C ASP A 40 10.80 -3.26 -16.20
N GLN A 41 10.06 -3.48 -17.29
CA GLN A 41 9.64 -4.82 -17.72
C GLN A 41 10.59 -5.47 -18.74
N TRP A 42 11.55 -4.69 -19.27
CA TRP A 42 12.56 -5.15 -20.21
C TRP A 42 13.96 -5.20 -19.61
N HIS A 43 14.06 -5.26 -18.30
CA HIS A 43 15.33 -5.33 -17.58
C HIS A 43 16.22 -6.45 -18.11
N GLY A 44 17.49 -6.13 -18.43
CA GLY A 44 18.44 -7.08 -18.98
C GLY A 44 18.25 -7.43 -20.47
N VAL A 45 17.25 -6.85 -21.15
CA VAL A 45 17.07 -7.02 -22.60
C VAL A 45 17.76 -5.87 -23.33
N PHE A 46 18.86 -6.18 -24.01
CA PHE A 46 19.55 -5.21 -24.86
C PHE A 46 18.90 -5.19 -26.24
N SER A 47 18.33 -4.04 -26.62
CA SER A 47 17.77 -3.79 -27.93
C SER A 47 18.26 -2.46 -28.46
N ALA A 48 18.52 -2.38 -29.77
CA ALA A 48 18.85 -1.12 -30.45
C ALA A 48 17.61 -0.20 -30.57
N GLU A 49 16.41 -0.74 -30.39
CA GLU A 49 15.15 -0.01 -30.44
C GLU A 49 14.52 0.06 -29.04
N GLU A 50 13.83 1.16 -28.75
CA GLU A 50 13.01 1.27 -27.57
C GLU A 50 11.86 0.25 -27.61
N LEU A 51 11.82 -0.62 -26.60
CA LEU A 51 10.78 -1.63 -26.47
C LEU A 51 9.57 -1.04 -25.73
N PRO A 52 8.36 -1.18 -26.28
CA PRO A 52 7.18 -0.60 -25.67
C PRO A 52 6.74 -1.38 -24.42
N VAL A 53 6.25 -0.67 -23.42
CA VAL A 53 5.65 -1.24 -22.22
C VAL A 53 4.18 -0.85 -22.18
N TYR A 54 3.29 -1.83 -22.17
CA TYR A 54 1.86 -1.62 -21.90
C TYR A 54 1.55 -2.17 -20.51
N ASN A 55 1.88 -1.38 -19.48
CA ASN A 55 1.78 -1.80 -18.09
C ASN A 55 0.33 -1.81 -17.60
N PHE A 56 -0.32 -2.97 -17.60
CA PHE A 56 -1.64 -3.18 -16.99
C PHE A 56 -1.57 -3.70 -15.55
N ILE A 57 -0.36 -4.03 -15.05
CA ILE A 57 -0.13 -4.44 -13.67
C ILE A 57 -0.36 -3.26 -12.72
N ALA A 58 0.24 -2.10 -13.03
CA ALA A 58 0.17 -0.93 -12.16
C ALA A 58 -1.28 -0.49 -11.85
N PRO A 59 -2.18 -0.25 -12.83
CA PRO A 59 -3.57 0.10 -12.54
C PRO A 59 -4.33 -1.02 -11.81
N THR A 60 -3.98 -2.30 -12.00
CA THR A 60 -4.58 -3.41 -11.26
C THR A 60 -4.21 -3.35 -9.77
N VAL A 61 -2.93 -3.13 -9.46
CA VAL A 61 -2.43 -2.98 -8.09
C VAL A 61 -3.02 -1.74 -7.43
N GLU A 62 -3.00 -0.59 -8.11
CA GLU A 62 -3.54 0.66 -7.58
C GLU A 62 -5.05 0.56 -7.28
N TYR A 63 -5.83 -0.06 -8.16
CA TYR A 63 -7.25 -0.32 -7.93
C TYR A 63 -7.46 -1.18 -6.67
N LYS A 64 -6.76 -2.32 -6.55
CA LYS A 64 -6.91 -3.23 -5.41
C LYS A 64 -6.45 -2.60 -4.10
N THR A 65 -5.32 -1.89 -4.14
CA THR A 65 -4.82 -1.12 -3.00
C THR A 65 -5.84 -0.09 -2.55
N ALA A 66 -6.40 0.69 -3.49
CA ALA A 66 -7.42 1.68 -3.18
C ALA A 66 -8.65 1.05 -2.52
N MET A 67 -9.17 -0.05 -3.07
CA MET A 67 -10.36 -0.73 -2.53
C MET A 67 -10.17 -1.24 -1.11
N VAL A 68 -8.98 -1.73 -0.77
CA VAL A 68 -8.67 -2.22 0.58
C VAL A 68 -8.37 -1.06 1.54
N SER A 69 -7.59 -0.06 1.10
CA SER A 69 -7.16 1.05 1.97
C SER A 69 -8.24 2.11 2.20
N MET A 70 -9.25 2.21 1.31
CA MET A 70 -10.38 3.14 1.49
C MET A 70 -11.34 2.73 2.62
N GLN A 71 -11.16 1.55 3.20
CA GLN A 71 -11.93 1.16 4.38
C GLN A 71 -11.49 2.03 5.56
N GLN A 72 -12.35 2.94 6.01
CA GLN A 72 -12.05 3.71 7.22
C GLN A 72 -12.12 2.77 8.43
N MET A 73 -10.96 2.51 9.00
CA MET A 73 -10.82 1.68 10.18
C MET A 73 -10.66 2.60 11.39
N GLN A 74 -11.57 2.50 12.34
CA GLN A 74 -11.43 3.17 13.62
C GLN A 74 -11.10 2.14 14.70
N ILE A 75 -10.06 2.41 15.46
CA ILE A 75 -9.72 1.61 16.63
C ILE A 75 -10.69 1.98 17.75
N VAL A 76 -11.43 1.00 18.25
CA VAL A 76 -12.37 1.18 19.35
C VAL A 76 -12.04 0.19 20.46
N TYR A 77 -11.51 0.69 21.56
CA TYR A 77 -11.27 -0.08 22.78
C TYR A 77 -12.56 -0.18 23.58
N THR A 78 -12.90 -1.37 24.01
CA THR A 78 -14.08 -1.62 24.84
C THR A 78 -13.70 -2.47 26.03
N SER A 79 -14.28 -2.21 27.18
CA SER A 79 -14.13 -3.08 28.35
C SER A 79 -15.11 -4.24 28.26
N ASN A 80 -14.63 -5.46 28.50
CA ASN A 80 -15.47 -6.64 28.66
C ASN A 80 -15.71 -6.96 30.14
N ASP A 81 -15.28 -6.12 31.06
CA ASP A 81 -15.49 -6.32 32.49
C ASP A 81 -16.87 -5.78 32.91
N PRO A 82 -17.82 -6.66 33.30
CA PRO A 82 -19.14 -6.22 33.78
C PRO A 82 -19.07 -5.43 35.08
N SER A 83 -17.95 -5.53 35.82
CA SER A 83 -17.74 -4.88 37.11
C SER A 83 -17.09 -3.50 37.01
N GLY A 84 -16.48 -3.18 35.88
CA GLY A 84 -15.73 -1.94 35.66
C GLY A 84 -16.55 -0.64 35.66
N GLY A 85 -17.87 -0.75 35.43
CA GLY A 85 -18.82 0.36 35.52
C GLY A 85 -18.44 1.58 34.66
N LYS A 86 -18.87 2.77 35.12
CA LYS A 86 -18.65 4.05 34.42
C LYS A 86 -17.17 4.45 34.28
N GLU A 87 -16.29 3.98 35.18
CA GLU A 87 -14.86 4.29 35.14
C GLU A 87 -14.17 3.55 33.97
N ALA A 88 -14.50 2.28 33.77
CA ALA A 88 -13.99 1.51 32.64
C ALA A 88 -14.47 2.08 31.30
N GLU A 89 -15.74 2.50 31.21
CA GLU A 89 -16.29 3.15 30.03
C GLU A 89 -15.55 4.48 29.72
N ARG A 90 -15.26 5.26 30.76
CA ARG A 90 -14.51 6.51 30.64
C ARG A 90 -13.08 6.25 30.14
N ILE A 91 -12.35 5.32 30.76
CA ILE A 91 -10.99 4.97 30.35
C ILE A 91 -10.97 4.51 28.89
N CYS A 92 -11.95 3.69 28.46
CA CYS A 92 -12.06 3.29 27.06
C CYS A 92 -12.33 4.48 26.13
N ALA A 93 -13.18 5.42 26.52
CA ALA A 93 -13.44 6.62 25.73
C ALA A 93 -12.18 7.49 25.58
N ASP A 94 -11.44 7.71 26.66
CA ASP A 94 -10.18 8.46 26.66
C ASP A 94 -9.11 7.77 25.81
N LEU A 95 -8.99 6.43 25.88
CA LEU A 95 -8.07 5.65 25.04
C LEU A 95 -8.44 5.72 23.56
N ASN A 96 -9.74 5.68 23.24
CA ASN A 96 -10.21 5.80 21.87
C ASN A 96 -9.85 7.15 21.26
N GLU A 97 -10.06 8.23 22.01
CA GLU A 97 -9.67 9.58 21.58
C GLU A 97 -8.16 9.71 21.43
N TYR A 98 -7.38 9.15 22.37
CA TYR A 98 -5.93 9.14 22.28
C TYR A 98 -5.42 8.33 21.08
N ALA A 99 -6.00 7.17 20.84
CA ALA A 99 -5.66 6.35 19.68
C ALA A 99 -5.97 7.08 18.36
N ARG A 100 -7.09 7.80 18.28
CA ARG A 100 -7.44 8.61 17.12
C ARG A 100 -6.42 9.73 16.88
N GLN A 101 -6.07 10.49 17.92
CA GLN A 101 -5.05 11.55 17.83
C GLN A 101 -3.68 11.00 17.45
N HIS A 102 -3.32 9.84 18.00
CA HIS A 102 -2.06 9.18 17.70
C HIS A 102 -2.03 8.67 16.25
N TRP A 103 -3.13 8.11 15.76
CA TRP A 103 -3.30 7.69 14.36
C TRP A 103 -3.06 8.84 13.38
N GLU A 104 -3.66 10.00 13.66
CA GLU A 104 -3.48 11.21 12.86
C GLU A 104 -2.03 11.75 12.93
N ALA A 105 -1.46 11.82 14.15
CA ALA A 105 -0.11 12.31 14.37
C ALA A 105 0.95 11.46 13.65
N GLN A 106 0.78 10.15 13.63
CA GLN A 106 1.68 9.20 12.94
C GLN A 106 1.34 9.04 11.45
N LYS A 107 0.31 9.72 10.94
CA LYS A 107 -0.15 9.62 9.54
C LYS A 107 -0.40 8.16 9.13
N MET A 108 -1.06 7.43 10.00
CA MET A 108 -1.26 5.99 9.82
C MET A 108 -2.02 5.64 8.54
N ASP A 109 -2.92 6.51 8.06
CA ASP A 109 -3.62 6.29 6.79
C ASP A 109 -2.64 6.18 5.62
N THR A 110 -1.67 7.09 5.53
CA THR A 110 -0.64 7.06 4.50
C THR A 110 0.27 5.83 4.64
N LEU A 111 0.59 5.47 5.88
CA LEU A 111 1.41 4.30 6.18
C LEU A 111 0.67 3.01 5.82
N CYS A 112 -0.60 2.89 6.17
CA CYS A 112 -1.45 1.76 5.80
C CYS A 112 -1.57 1.62 4.29
N TRP A 113 -1.73 2.72 3.55
CA TRP A 113 -1.72 2.70 2.09
C TRP A 113 -0.44 2.09 1.52
N ARG A 114 0.73 2.47 2.06
CA ARG A 114 2.02 1.89 1.65
C ARG A 114 2.08 0.40 1.98
N ILE A 115 1.71 -0.01 3.18
CA ILE A 115 1.73 -1.41 3.62
C ILE A 115 0.84 -2.27 2.72
N VAL A 116 -0.38 -1.81 2.44
CA VAL A 116 -1.32 -2.54 1.57
C VAL A 116 -0.77 -2.66 0.16
N ARG A 117 -0.18 -1.58 -0.40
CA ARG A 117 0.43 -1.60 -1.73
C ARG A 117 1.63 -2.53 -1.79
N ASP A 118 2.55 -2.44 -0.83
CA ASP A 118 3.75 -3.26 -0.80
C ASP A 118 3.39 -4.75 -0.68
N ALA A 119 2.41 -5.09 0.17
CA ALA A 119 1.90 -6.45 0.28
C ALA A 119 1.12 -6.91 -0.96
N CYS A 120 0.35 -6.05 -1.62
CA CYS A 120 -0.30 -6.36 -2.89
C CYS A 120 0.72 -6.72 -3.97
N ILE A 121 1.89 -6.05 -3.99
CA ILE A 121 2.96 -6.30 -4.95
C ILE A 121 3.74 -7.57 -4.58
N SER A 122 4.26 -7.66 -3.35
CA SER A 122 5.24 -8.68 -2.92
C SER A 122 4.63 -9.85 -2.13
N GLY A 123 3.45 -9.65 -1.52
CA GLY A 123 2.73 -10.68 -0.76
C GLY A 123 2.57 -10.39 0.72
N ASP A 124 3.51 -9.71 1.33
CA ASP A 124 3.49 -9.34 2.75
C ASP A 124 4.28 -8.06 3.00
N ALA A 125 3.88 -7.31 4.03
CA ALA A 125 4.56 -6.12 4.50
C ALA A 125 4.49 -6.02 6.02
N TYR A 126 5.46 -5.34 6.62
CA TYR A 126 5.62 -5.25 8.06
C TYR A 126 5.73 -3.81 8.50
N VAL A 127 5.22 -3.52 9.70
CA VAL A 127 5.43 -2.26 10.39
C VAL A 127 6.11 -2.53 11.73
N TYR A 128 7.11 -1.72 12.05
CA TYR A 128 7.81 -1.72 13.33
C TYR A 128 7.58 -0.40 14.04
N PHE A 129 7.17 -0.48 15.32
CA PHE A 129 6.96 0.66 16.20
C PHE A 129 8.15 0.80 17.15
N TYR A 130 8.68 2.01 17.25
CA TYR A 130 9.84 2.26 18.09
C TYR A 130 9.69 3.56 18.86
N ASN A 131 10.51 3.72 19.89
CA ASN A 131 10.55 4.84 20.82
C ASN A 131 9.22 5.10 21.60
N ARG A 132 9.27 6.07 22.48
CA ARG A 132 8.16 6.46 23.35
C ARG A 132 6.98 7.10 22.61
N ASN A 133 7.25 7.70 21.46
CA ASN A 133 6.22 8.32 20.61
C ASN A 133 5.56 7.30 19.66
N LEU A 134 5.93 6.03 19.72
CA LEU A 134 5.47 4.96 18.83
C LEU A 134 5.61 5.34 17.35
N ASP A 135 6.76 5.93 16.99
CA ASP A 135 7.05 6.20 15.59
C ASP A 135 7.02 4.89 14.80
N ALA A 136 6.39 4.92 13.65
CA ALA A 136 6.14 3.76 12.82
C ALA A 136 7.07 3.73 11.60
N GLN A 137 7.68 2.58 11.33
CA GLN A 137 8.51 2.35 10.17
C GLN A 137 8.01 1.13 9.40
N VAL A 138 7.75 1.29 8.10
CA VAL A 138 7.48 0.16 7.20
C VAL A 138 8.80 -0.54 6.91
N ILE A 139 8.82 -1.85 7.11
CA ILE A 139 9.98 -2.70 6.87
C ILE A 139 9.67 -3.59 5.67
N ASP A 140 10.62 -3.64 4.74
CA ASP A 140 10.56 -4.52 3.58
C ASP A 140 10.49 -6.00 4.02
N ASN A 141 9.69 -6.80 3.34
CA ASN A 141 9.52 -8.21 3.66
C ASN A 141 10.83 -9.00 3.53
N THR A 142 11.74 -8.57 2.66
CA THR A 142 13.07 -9.16 2.50
C THR A 142 14.01 -8.87 3.65
N ALA A 143 13.72 -7.83 4.44
CA ALA A 143 14.52 -7.39 5.58
C ALA A 143 14.03 -7.96 6.94
N VAL A 144 12.95 -8.74 6.96
CA VAL A 144 12.39 -9.37 8.16
C VAL A 144 12.69 -10.85 8.16
N TYR A 145 13.36 -11.34 9.20
CA TYR A 145 13.74 -12.74 9.37
C TYR A 145 13.06 -13.31 10.61
N LEU A 146 12.25 -14.34 10.41
CA LEU A 146 11.47 -14.99 11.45
C LEU A 146 12.20 -16.23 11.97
N ALA A 147 12.00 -16.57 13.25
CA ALA A 147 12.54 -17.79 13.84
C ALA A 147 11.95 -19.04 13.18
N ASP A 148 10.64 -19.00 12.96
CA ASP A 148 9.87 -20.06 12.28
C ASP A 148 9.01 -19.46 11.17
N GLU A 149 9.41 -19.68 9.93
CA GLU A 149 8.69 -19.20 8.75
C GLU A 149 7.36 -19.96 8.49
N GLN A 150 7.04 -21.00 9.26
CA GLN A 150 5.76 -21.71 9.21
C GLN A 150 4.76 -21.13 10.22
N GLN A 151 5.23 -20.44 11.25
CA GLN A 151 4.38 -19.81 12.26
C GLN A 151 3.87 -18.45 11.76
N ARG A 152 2.57 -18.36 11.49
CA ARG A 152 1.94 -17.15 10.95
C ARG A 152 1.83 -16.00 11.96
N ASP A 153 1.64 -16.34 13.22
CA ASP A 153 1.47 -15.37 14.28
C ASP A 153 2.85 -14.82 14.70
N LEU A 154 3.11 -13.54 14.39
CA LEU A 154 4.35 -12.86 14.77
C LEU A 154 4.58 -12.90 16.29
N GLN A 155 3.49 -12.85 17.06
CA GLN A 155 3.58 -12.83 18.51
C GLN A 155 3.98 -14.18 19.14
N LYS A 156 3.98 -15.26 18.34
CA LYS A 156 4.44 -16.60 18.73
C LYS A 156 5.83 -16.95 18.24
N GLN A 157 6.50 -16.02 17.60
CA GLN A 157 7.90 -16.21 17.19
C GLN A 157 8.83 -16.26 18.41
N GLU A 158 9.85 -17.11 18.36
CA GLU A 158 10.91 -17.14 19.39
C GLU A 158 11.76 -15.87 19.32
N TYR A 159 12.08 -15.44 18.09
CA TYR A 159 12.78 -14.20 17.81
C TYR A 159 12.38 -13.65 16.44
N ILE A 160 12.62 -12.36 16.25
CA ILE A 160 12.47 -11.65 14.98
C ILE A 160 13.75 -10.83 14.76
N ILE A 161 14.32 -10.88 13.55
CA ILE A 161 15.48 -10.08 13.18
C ILE A 161 15.06 -9.12 12.08
N LEU A 162 15.37 -7.83 12.28
CA LEU A 162 15.24 -6.82 11.24
C LEU A 162 16.62 -6.42 10.75
N TYR A 163 16.79 -6.42 9.44
CA TYR A 163 18.01 -6.01 8.77
C TYR A 163 17.89 -4.58 8.28
N GLU A 164 18.90 -3.76 8.52
CA GLU A 164 18.99 -2.40 7.99
C GLU A 164 20.43 -2.06 7.62
N ARG A 165 20.63 -1.18 6.65
CA ARG A 165 21.94 -0.59 6.37
C ARG A 165 21.98 0.83 6.90
N ARG A 166 22.97 1.11 7.78
CA ARG A 166 23.09 2.41 8.44
C ARG A 166 24.47 3.01 8.21
N PRO A 167 24.56 4.36 8.12
CA PRO A 167 25.84 5.04 8.09
C PRO A 167 26.68 4.66 9.33
N VAL A 168 27.94 4.29 9.12
CA VAL A 168 28.84 3.88 10.21
C VAL A 168 28.94 4.94 11.31
N ASN A 169 28.94 6.23 10.95
CA ASN A 169 29.01 7.32 11.92
C ASN A 169 27.78 7.35 12.86
N ASP A 170 26.61 7.03 12.35
CA ASP A 170 25.39 6.97 13.16
C ASP A 170 25.42 5.79 14.11
N VAL A 171 25.88 4.62 13.64
CA VAL A 171 26.04 3.43 14.48
C VAL A 171 27.10 3.65 15.57
N LYS A 172 28.22 4.30 15.25
CA LYS A 172 29.25 4.68 16.24
C LYS A 172 28.70 5.68 17.27
N ARG A 173 27.86 6.61 16.85
CA ARG A 173 27.20 7.56 17.77
C ARG A 173 26.26 6.83 18.73
N ASP A 174 25.47 5.88 18.22
CA ASP A 174 24.56 5.08 19.05
C ASP A 174 25.33 4.13 19.98
N ALA A 175 26.40 3.50 19.50
CA ALA A 175 27.30 2.69 20.33
C ALA A 175 27.90 3.50 21.50
N LYS A 176 28.30 4.75 21.24
CA LYS A 176 28.79 5.67 22.28
C LYS A 176 27.71 6.05 23.30
N LYS A 177 26.47 6.29 22.84
CA LYS A 177 25.32 6.55 23.72
C LYS A 177 25.01 5.36 24.64
N ASN A 178 25.20 4.14 24.13
CA ASN A 178 25.01 2.89 24.88
C ASN A 178 26.21 2.54 25.77
N GLY A 179 27.21 3.42 25.87
CA GLY A 179 28.35 3.25 26.80
C GLY A 179 29.40 2.24 26.35
N LEU A 180 29.49 1.88 25.06
CA LEU A 180 30.51 0.97 24.57
C LEU A 180 31.93 1.55 24.71
N LYS A 181 32.89 0.67 24.96
CA LYS A 181 34.30 1.03 24.98
C LYS A 181 34.78 1.48 23.61
N LYS A 182 35.69 2.45 23.60
CA LYS A 182 36.22 3.05 22.36
C LYS A 182 36.84 2.00 21.41
N GLU A 183 37.48 0.99 21.94
CA GLU A 183 38.11 -0.12 21.19
C GLU A 183 37.08 -0.93 20.39
N LEU A 184 35.87 -1.14 20.96
CA LEU A 184 34.75 -1.81 20.26
C LEU A 184 34.10 -0.91 19.22
N ILE A 185 33.99 0.39 19.50
CA ILE A 185 33.46 1.37 18.56
C ILE A 185 34.35 1.47 17.32
N GLU A 186 35.66 1.35 17.46
CA GLU A 186 36.61 1.41 16.34
C GLU A 186 36.50 0.17 15.42
N GLN A 187 36.00 -0.96 15.91
CA GLN A 187 35.75 -2.18 15.12
C GLN A 187 34.54 -2.09 14.21
N ILE A 188 33.69 -1.04 14.37
CA ILE A 188 32.57 -0.80 13.48
C ILE A 188 33.12 -0.17 12.20
N THR A 189 33.19 -0.95 11.13
CA THR A 189 33.70 -0.56 9.81
C THR A 189 32.60 -0.65 8.75
N PRO A 190 32.72 0.08 7.64
CA PRO A 190 31.83 -0.10 6.50
C PRO A 190 31.93 -1.53 5.96
N ASP A 191 30.84 -2.04 5.42
CA ASP A 191 30.83 -3.33 4.71
C ASP A 191 31.59 -3.20 3.40
N GLU A 192 32.36 -4.25 3.04
CA GLU A 192 33.09 -4.32 1.78
C GLU A 192 32.14 -4.65 0.61
N ASP A 193 31.08 -5.43 0.88
CA ASP A 193 30.08 -5.83 -0.09
C ASP A 193 28.76 -5.09 0.11
N THR A 194 28.21 -4.60 -0.98
CA THR A 194 26.88 -4.01 -1.00
C THR A 194 25.85 -5.11 -1.25
N GLU A 195 25.43 -5.82 -0.23
CA GLU A 195 24.19 -6.59 -0.30
C GLU A 195 23.01 -5.60 -0.29
N THR A 196 22.44 -5.30 -1.46
CA THR A 196 21.18 -4.61 -1.57
C THR A 196 20.05 -5.59 -1.28
N VAL A 197 19.19 -5.24 -0.34
CA VAL A 197 18.03 -6.04 0.05
C VAL A 197 16.99 -6.11 -1.08
N VAL A 198 17.01 -5.16 -2.00
CA VAL A 198 16.18 -5.12 -3.21
C VAL A 198 17.10 -4.96 -4.42
N GLY A 199 17.22 -6.02 -5.15
CA GLY A 199 18.01 -6.32 -6.32
C GLY A 199 18.40 -5.18 -7.27
N ASP A 200 19.29 -4.30 -6.85
CA ASP A 200 20.06 -3.49 -7.77
C ASP A 200 21.48 -4.03 -7.81
N ASP A 201 21.86 -4.63 -8.94
CA ASP A 201 23.19 -5.22 -9.20
C ASP A 201 24.31 -4.17 -9.32
N THR A 202 24.04 -2.91 -9.00
CA THR A 202 25.05 -1.87 -8.98
C THR A 202 25.95 -2.01 -7.76
N GLU A 203 27.15 -2.52 -7.96
CA GLU A 203 28.25 -2.48 -6.99
C GLU A 203 28.58 -1.02 -6.62
N VAL A 204 27.90 -0.46 -5.63
CA VAL A 204 28.30 0.81 -5.02
C VAL A 204 29.37 0.51 -3.96
N LYS A 205 30.62 0.45 -4.36
CA LYS A 205 31.73 0.33 -3.42
C LYS A 205 31.81 1.59 -2.56
N GLY A 206 31.73 1.44 -1.25
CA GLY A 206 32.14 2.46 -0.30
C GLY A 206 31.11 3.53 0.05
N ASP A 207 29.83 3.17 0.21
CA ASP A 207 28.79 4.11 0.68
C ASP A 207 28.94 4.54 2.17
N GLY A 208 29.97 4.02 2.87
CA GLY A 208 30.21 4.32 4.29
C GLY A 208 29.14 3.78 5.22
N LYS A 209 28.37 2.80 4.78
CA LYS A 209 27.33 2.13 5.56
C LYS A 209 27.79 0.76 6.04
N CYS A 210 27.19 0.28 7.12
CA CYS A 210 27.36 -1.07 7.62
C CYS A 210 26.00 -1.75 7.83
N SER A 211 26.01 -3.07 7.70
CA SER A 211 24.86 -3.93 7.97
C SER A 211 24.62 -4.00 9.47
N CYS A 212 23.39 -3.71 9.87
CA CYS A 212 22.93 -3.72 11.24
C CYS A 212 21.76 -4.68 11.39
N LEU A 213 21.78 -5.45 12.45
CA LEU A 213 20.69 -6.33 12.84
C LEU A 213 20.04 -5.81 14.11
N LEU A 214 18.73 -5.62 14.05
CA LEU A 214 17.89 -5.45 15.22
C LEU A 214 17.34 -6.82 15.59
N TYR A 215 17.71 -7.33 16.74
CA TYR A 215 17.32 -8.63 17.26
C TYR A 215 16.29 -8.45 18.36
N LEU A 216 15.08 -8.94 18.14
CA LEU A 216 13.98 -8.95 19.10
C LEU A 216 13.74 -10.40 19.53
N TRP A 217 13.66 -10.66 20.83
CA TRP A 217 13.38 -12.00 21.34
C TRP A 217 12.58 -11.93 22.62
N ARG A 218 11.93 -13.03 22.98
CA ARG A 218 11.11 -13.13 24.20
C ARG A 218 11.80 -14.03 25.19
N ASP A 219 11.86 -13.58 26.44
CA ASP A 219 12.41 -14.38 27.55
C ASP A 219 11.35 -15.37 28.11
N ASP A 220 11.80 -16.19 29.09
CA ASP A 220 10.93 -17.18 29.75
C ASP A 220 9.81 -16.52 30.59
N ASN A 221 9.94 -15.24 30.95
CA ASN A 221 8.93 -14.46 31.66
C ASN A 221 7.91 -13.83 30.70
N GLY A 222 8.15 -13.90 29.40
CA GLY A 222 7.31 -13.30 28.36
C GLY A 222 7.67 -11.86 28.01
N GLU A 223 8.73 -11.27 28.59
CA GLU A 223 9.20 -9.93 28.26
C GLU A 223 9.97 -9.89 26.94
N ILE A 224 9.84 -8.81 26.21
CA ILE A 224 10.55 -8.60 24.96
C ILE A 224 11.89 -7.91 25.22
N HIS A 225 12.93 -8.55 24.72
CA HIS A 225 14.29 -8.05 24.72
C HIS A 225 14.68 -7.47 23.38
N ILE A 226 15.55 -6.50 23.40
CA ILE A 226 16.10 -5.84 22.22
C ILE A 226 17.62 -5.81 22.28
N ALA A 227 18.25 -6.23 21.18
CA ALA A 227 19.70 -6.06 20.99
C ALA A 227 19.97 -5.56 19.57
N ARG A 228 21.03 -4.78 19.40
CA ARG A 228 21.46 -4.34 18.06
C ARG A 228 22.92 -4.72 17.83
N SER A 229 23.18 -5.35 16.69
CA SER A 229 24.49 -5.88 16.35
C SER A 229 24.90 -5.47 14.94
N THR A 230 26.16 -5.11 14.77
CA THR A 230 26.87 -5.20 13.49
C THR A 230 27.48 -6.60 13.37
N GLN A 231 28.17 -6.88 12.27
CA GLN A 231 28.83 -8.16 12.08
C GLN A 231 29.91 -8.45 13.13
N THR A 232 30.50 -7.41 13.69
CA THR A 232 31.65 -7.50 14.58
C THR A 232 31.38 -7.14 16.04
N VAL A 233 30.33 -6.35 16.30
CA VAL A 233 30.07 -5.76 17.62
C VAL A 233 28.57 -5.66 17.91
N ILE A 234 28.18 -6.03 19.12
CA ILE A 234 26.86 -5.67 19.65
C ILE A 234 26.94 -4.21 20.15
N TYR A 235 26.35 -3.26 19.40
CA TYR A 235 26.41 -1.84 19.73
C TYR A 235 25.25 -1.37 20.64
N GLN A 236 24.20 -2.17 20.77
CA GLN A 236 23.21 -2.07 21.84
C GLN A 236 23.14 -3.42 22.52
N PRO A 237 23.60 -3.52 23.79
CA PRO A 237 23.53 -4.76 24.53
C PRO A 237 22.10 -5.21 24.73
N ASP A 238 21.93 -6.50 25.03
CA ASP A 238 20.62 -7.06 25.32
C ASP A 238 19.95 -6.32 26.47
N THR A 239 18.81 -5.75 26.18
CA THR A 239 18.07 -4.90 27.11
C THR A 239 16.59 -5.31 27.09
N PRO A 240 16.01 -5.72 28.23
CA PRO A 240 14.58 -5.94 28.31
C PRO A 240 13.83 -4.61 28.19
N ILE A 241 12.76 -4.61 27.44
CA ILE A 241 11.79 -3.52 27.45
C ILE A 241 10.76 -3.86 28.53
N THR A 242 11.04 -3.39 29.75
CA THR A 242 10.23 -3.72 30.92
C THR A 242 8.75 -3.49 30.69
N GLY A 243 7.93 -4.51 30.93
CA GLY A 243 6.48 -4.46 30.76
C GLY A 243 6.00 -4.70 29.33
N LEU A 244 6.88 -4.82 28.33
CA LEU A 244 6.50 -5.15 26.97
C LEU A 244 6.40 -6.66 26.79
N THR A 245 5.20 -7.15 26.44
CA THR A 245 4.93 -8.58 26.25
C THR A 245 4.70 -8.97 24.80
N LYS A 246 4.48 -8.00 23.93
CA LYS A 246 4.28 -8.19 22.49
C LYS A 246 5.44 -7.63 21.70
N TYR A 247 5.82 -8.33 20.62
CA TYR A 247 6.74 -7.73 19.66
C TYR A 247 6.14 -6.43 19.12
N PRO A 248 6.90 -5.32 19.08
CA PRO A 248 6.41 -4.02 18.63
C PRO A 248 6.27 -3.98 17.10
N MET A 249 5.61 -4.99 16.55
CA MET A 249 5.46 -5.19 15.12
C MET A 249 4.08 -5.74 14.78
N ALA A 250 3.60 -5.35 13.60
CA ALA A 250 2.44 -5.96 12.97
C ALA A 250 2.76 -6.29 11.51
N SER A 251 2.08 -7.28 10.94
CA SER A 251 2.24 -7.70 9.54
C SER A 251 0.91 -7.70 8.82
N PHE A 252 0.96 -7.28 7.57
CA PHE A 252 -0.15 -7.42 6.65
C PHE A 252 0.22 -8.43 5.56
N VAL A 253 -0.62 -9.47 5.38
CA VAL A 253 -0.41 -10.53 4.40
C VAL A 253 -1.53 -10.45 3.37
N TRP A 254 -1.17 -10.32 2.07
CA TRP A 254 -2.13 -10.12 0.99
C TRP A 254 -2.95 -11.37 0.70
N ILE A 255 -2.30 -12.46 0.32
CA ILE A 255 -2.93 -13.79 0.18
C ILE A 255 -2.08 -14.78 0.98
N PRO A 256 -2.62 -15.34 2.10
CA PRO A 256 -1.86 -16.24 2.95
C PRO A 256 -1.48 -17.54 2.23
N LYS A 257 -0.22 -17.94 2.33
CA LYS A 257 0.24 -19.27 1.87
C LYS A 257 0.01 -20.33 2.95
N LYS A 258 -0.28 -21.55 2.52
CA LYS A 258 -0.41 -22.67 3.45
C LYS A 258 0.94 -22.96 4.10
N ASN A 259 0.95 -23.13 5.44
CA ASN A 259 2.14 -23.41 6.25
C ASN A 259 3.30 -22.40 6.01
N SER A 260 2.97 -21.14 5.89
CA SER A 260 3.96 -20.08 5.74
C SER A 260 3.47 -18.82 6.46
N ALA A 261 4.39 -18.09 7.07
CA ALA A 261 4.17 -16.74 7.58
C ALA A 261 4.06 -15.72 6.45
N ARG A 262 4.54 -16.09 5.25
CA ARG A 262 4.59 -15.23 4.08
C ARG A 262 3.35 -15.35 3.22
N GLY A 263 3.09 -14.29 2.45
CA GLY A 263 1.99 -14.23 1.50
C GLY A 263 2.39 -14.40 0.04
N THR A 264 1.40 -14.25 -0.83
CA THR A 264 1.56 -14.10 -2.28
C THR A 264 0.94 -12.78 -2.70
N GLY A 265 1.68 -12.00 -3.48
CA GLY A 265 1.17 -10.78 -4.11
C GLY A 265 0.45 -11.05 -5.42
N GLU A 266 -0.18 -10.01 -5.93
CA GLU A 266 -0.93 -10.05 -7.20
C GLU A 266 -0.03 -10.01 -8.44
N VAL A 267 1.16 -9.44 -8.32
CA VAL A 267 1.99 -9.13 -9.49
C VAL A 267 2.62 -10.37 -10.09
N LEU A 268 3.22 -11.24 -9.27
CA LEU A 268 3.95 -12.42 -9.77
C LEU A 268 3.13 -13.33 -10.69
N PRO A 269 1.86 -13.67 -10.39
CA PRO A 269 1.05 -14.51 -11.26
C PRO A 269 0.73 -13.87 -12.61
N ILE A 270 0.70 -12.53 -12.69
CA ILE A 270 0.33 -11.76 -13.89
C ILE A 270 1.54 -11.53 -14.83
N ILE A 271 2.77 -11.59 -14.30
CA ILE A 271 4.00 -11.30 -15.05
C ILE A 271 4.10 -12.07 -16.38
N PRO A 272 3.84 -13.37 -16.48
CA PRO A 272 3.94 -14.09 -17.76
C PRO A 272 3.06 -13.48 -18.85
N ASN A 273 1.81 -13.12 -18.51
CA ASN A 273 0.87 -12.52 -19.44
C ASN A 273 1.30 -11.10 -19.85
N GLN A 274 1.84 -10.33 -18.90
CA GLN A 274 2.39 -9.00 -19.17
C GLN A 274 3.56 -9.06 -20.16
N ILE A 275 4.46 -10.04 -20.01
CA ILE A 275 5.58 -10.24 -20.93
C ILE A 275 5.08 -10.52 -22.34
N GLU A 276 4.12 -11.43 -22.50
CA GLU A 276 3.60 -11.76 -23.83
C GLU A 276 2.83 -10.60 -24.47
N ALA A 277 2.07 -9.83 -23.68
CA ALA A 277 1.40 -8.63 -24.18
C ALA A 277 2.40 -7.61 -24.74
N ASN A 278 3.50 -7.35 -24.00
CA ASN A 278 4.56 -6.46 -24.44
C ASN A 278 5.30 -6.99 -25.68
N ARG A 279 5.58 -8.29 -25.75
CA ARG A 279 6.20 -8.93 -26.93
C ARG A 279 5.33 -8.81 -28.18
N LEU A 280 4.02 -9.02 -28.03
CA LEU A 280 3.08 -8.85 -29.15
C LEU A 280 3.04 -7.40 -29.61
N LEU A 281 3.04 -6.43 -28.67
CA LEU A 281 3.09 -5.02 -29.01
C LEU A 281 4.38 -4.64 -29.74
N ALA A 282 5.54 -5.10 -29.24
CA ALA A 282 6.83 -4.86 -29.89
C ALA A 282 6.86 -5.41 -31.31
N ARG A 283 6.40 -6.66 -31.53
CA ARG A 283 6.30 -7.26 -32.86
C ARG A 283 5.39 -6.47 -33.79
N ARG A 284 4.23 -5.98 -33.29
CA ARG A 284 3.31 -5.15 -34.06
C ARG A 284 3.96 -3.82 -34.49
N LEU A 285 4.68 -3.16 -33.58
CA LEU A 285 5.39 -1.92 -33.90
C LEU A 285 6.51 -2.13 -34.91
N ILE A 286 7.28 -3.20 -34.78
CA ILE A 286 8.32 -3.55 -35.77
C ILE A 286 7.68 -3.82 -37.12
N SER A 287 6.61 -4.62 -37.19
CA SER A 287 5.89 -4.88 -38.44
C SER A 287 5.33 -3.58 -39.05
N ALA A 288 4.77 -2.69 -38.24
CA ALA A 288 4.26 -1.39 -38.72
C ALA A 288 5.40 -0.53 -39.31
N LYS A 289 6.55 -0.47 -38.63
CA LYS A 289 7.75 0.23 -39.15
C LYS A 289 8.24 -0.37 -40.44
N MET A 290 8.34 -1.69 -40.54
CA MET A 290 8.76 -2.38 -41.77
C MET A 290 7.80 -2.15 -42.95
N ASN A 291 6.49 -2.07 -42.66
CA ASN A 291 5.48 -1.79 -43.69
C ASN A 291 5.47 -0.32 -44.11
N ALA A 292 5.75 0.61 -43.17
CA ALA A 292 5.85 2.03 -43.47
C ALA A 292 7.06 2.37 -44.35
N PHE A 293 8.13 1.61 -44.21
CA PHE A 293 9.38 1.79 -44.97
C PHE A 293 9.63 0.60 -45.86
N ALA A 294 8.86 0.49 -46.95
CA ALA A 294 9.06 -0.53 -47.97
C ALA A 294 10.49 -0.45 -48.52
N LYS A 295 11.17 -1.61 -48.63
CA LYS A 295 12.55 -1.65 -49.12
C LYS A 295 12.57 -1.52 -50.63
N PRO A 296 13.24 -0.49 -51.18
CA PRO A 296 13.44 -0.39 -52.61
C PRO A 296 14.41 -1.46 -53.08
N VAL A 297 14.02 -2.20 -54.09
CA VAL A 297 14.90 -3.16 -54.81
C VAL A 297 15.04 -2.68 -56.24
N TYR A 298 16.27 -2.47 -56.63
CA TYR A 298 16.57 -1.95 -57.97
C TYR A 298 17.80 -2.62 -58.59
N VAL A 299 17.83 -2.59 -59.92
CA VAL A 299 19.00 -3.09 -60.67
C VAL A 299 20.07 -2.02 -60.69
N LYS A 300 21.15 -2.22 -59.90
CA LYS A 300 22.22 -1.24 -59.64
C LYS A 300 22.79 -0.58 -60.90
N ASN A 301 22.93 -1.30 -62.01
CA ASN A 301 23.54 -0.79 -63.25
C ASN A 301 22.58 0.07 -64.08
N LEU A 302 21.29 0.06 -63.78
CA LEU A 302 20.27 0.76 -64.57
C LEU A 302 19.80 2.07 -63.91
N ILE A 303 20.14 2.32 -62.68
CA ILE A 303 19.89 3.60 -62.00
C ILE A 303 21.15 4.46 -62.11
N GLU A 304 20.97 5.72 -62.51
CA GLU A 304 22.09 6.65 -62.73
C GLU A 304 22.76 7.04 -61.40
N ASN A 305 21.96 7.39 -60.39
CA ASN A 305 22.43 7.71 -59.06
C ASN A 305 21.62 6.96 -58.00
N PRO A 306 22.15 5.91 -57.39
CA PRO A 306 21.45 5.14 -56.34
C PRO A 306 21.03 5.97 -55.12
N ALA A 307 21.75 7.06 -54.79
CA ALA A 307 21.43 7.93 -53.66
C ALA A 307 20.09 8.70 -53.84
N ASP A 308 19.60 8.81 -55.05
CA ASP A 308 18.33 9.50 -55.34
C ASP A 308 17.11 8.63 -54.94
N VAL A 309 17.30 7.32 -54.74
CA VAL A 309 16.23 6.42 -54.23
C VAL A 309 15.86 6.71 -52.80
N GLU A 310 16.79 7.22 -51.99
CA GLU A 310 16.58 7.54 -50.57
C GLU A 310 16.04 8.97 -50.37
N ASN A 311 16.08 9.80 -51.43
CA ASN A 311 15.60 11.19 -51.33
C ASN A 311 14.11 11.30 -51.62
N VAL A 312 13.34 11.76 -50.64
CA VAL A 312 11.90 11.97 -50.76
C VAL A 312 11.59 13.03 -51.83
N GLY A 313 10.73 12.66 -52.79
CA GLY A 313 10.26 13.58 -53.85
C GLY A 313 11.23 13.86 -55.00
N LYS A 314 12.39 13.23 -55.05
CA LYS A 314 13.36 13.35 -56.13
C LYS A 314 13.06 12.36 -57.26
N ALA A 315 13.13 12.84 -58.49
CA ALA A 315 12.99 12.00 -59.67
C ALA A 315 14.23 11.10 -59.84
N ILE A 316 14.00 9.79 -60.07
CA ILE A 316 15.05 8.80 -60.27
C ILE A 316 15.35 8.69 -61.77
N ALA A 317 16.56 9.04 -62.19
CA ALA A 317 17.00 8.88 -63.58
C ALA A 317 17.41 7.44 -63.86
N VAL A 318 16.89 6.87 -64.95
CA VAL A 318 17.15 5.50 -65.39
C VAL A 318 17.92 5.50 -66.72
N LYS A 319 18.99 4.73 -66.81
CA LYS A 319 19.77 4.53 -68.06
C LYS A 319 18.97 3.64 -68.99
N THR A 320 18.41 4.23 -70.02
CA THR A 320 17.57 3.51 -71.00
C THR A 320 18.42 2.92 -72.10
N ALA A 321 18.56 1.60 -72.12
CA ALA A 321 18.86 0.88 -73.30
C ALA A 321 18.11 -0.47 -73.29
N SER A 322 16.84 -0.49 -73.67
CA SER A 322 16.04 -1.72 -73.84
C SER A 322 15.25 -2.25 -72.62
N VAL A 323 14.60 -1.37 -71.84
CA VAL A 323 13.71 -1.82 -70.76
C VAL A 323 12.25 -1.64 -71.18
N GLN A 324 11.46 -2.73 -71.11
CA GLN A 324 10.04 -2.72 -71.50
C GLN A 324 9.13 -2.14 -70.37
N SER A 325 9.57 -2.15 -69.14
CA SER A 325 8.81 -1.63 -67.99
C SER A 325 9.72 -1.06 -66.93
N VAL A 326 9.31 0.06 -66.29
CA VAL A 326 10.00 0.64 -65.14
C VAL A 326 9.96 -0.31 -63.94
N GLN A 327 8.93 -1.15 -63.84
CA GLN A 327 8.79 -2.17 -62.80
C GLN A 327 9.88 -3.24 -62.82
N ASP A 328 10.50 -3.49 -63.95
CA ASP A 328 11.61 -4.45 -64.11
C ASP A 328 12.93 -3.89 -63.56
N ILE A 329 13.02 -2.56 -63.42
CA ILE A 329 14.21 -1.87 -62.92
C ILE A 329 14.12 -1.57 -61.43
N PHE A 330 12.94 -1.22 -60.98
CA PHE A 330 12.69 -0.72 -59.65
C PHE A 330 11.36 -1.24 -59.10
N THR A 331 11.40 -1.87 -57.94
CA THR A 331 10.20 -2.30 -57.22
C THR A 331 10.37 -2.11 -55.72
N TYR A 332 9.26 -1.92 -55.03
CA TYR A 332 9.27 -1.95 -53.58
C TYR A 332 8.85 -3.34 -53.09
N ILE A 333 9.69 -3.95 -52.25
CA ILE A 333 9.29 -5.14 -51.52
C ILE A 333 8.62 -4.72 -50.25
N ALA A 334 7.30 -4.84 -50.20
CA ALA A 334 6.56 -4.72 -48.96
C ALA A 334 6.70 -6.01 -48.14
N PRO A 335 7.07 -5.95 -46.87
CA PRO A 335 7.01 -7.15 -46.02
C PRO A 335 5.56 -7.64 -45.93
N ALA A 336 5.41 -8.94 -45.65
CA ALA A 336 4.08 -9.51 -45.47
C ALA A 336 3.34 -8.77 -44.33
N PRO A 337 2.08 -8.35 -44.54
CA PRO A 337 1.30 -7.70 -43.51
C PRO A 337 1.15 -8.65 -42.32
N MET A 338 1.23 -8.09 -41.11
CA MET A 338 0.99 -8.86 -39.90
C MET A 338 -0.48 -9.29 -39.86
N SER A 339 -0.76 -10.52 -39.44
CA SER A 339 -2.13 -11.01 -39.28
C SER A 339 -2.91 -10.13 -38.28
N GLN A 340 -4.16 -9.82 -38.62
CA GLN A 340 -5.08 -9.12 -37.68
C GLN A 340 -5.30 -9.90 -36.39
N GLU A 341 -5.16 -11.24 -36.43
CA GLU A 341 -5.27 -12.11 -35.27
C GLU A 341 -4.31 -11.74 -34.14
N ALA A 342 -3.09 -11.25 -34.46
CA ALA A 342 -2.13 -10.84 -33.46
C ALA A 342 -2.61 -9.61 -32.63
N GLY A 343 -3.39 -8.72 -33.24
CA GLY A 343 -4.01 -7.59 -32.55
C GLY A 343 -5.17 -8.02 -31.65
N ILE A 344 -5.98 -8.94 -32.16
CA ILE A 344 -7.10 -9.51 -31.40
C ILE A 344 -6.57 -10.31 -30.21
N LEU A 345 -5.58 -11.18 -30.43
CA LEU A 345 -4.94 -11.98 -29.37
C LEU A 345 -4.34 -11.10 -28.28
N GLN A 346 -3.69 -9.98 -28.63
CA GLN A 346 -3.15 -9.04 -27.64
C GLN A 346 -4.24 -8.42 -26.79
N ALA A 347 -5.32 -7.92 -27.42
CA ALA A 347 -6.45 -7.31 -26.72
C ALA A 347 -7.14 -8.31 -25.80
N ASP A 348 -7.38 -9.53 -26.31
CA ASP A 348 -8.00 -10.63 -25.56
C ASP A 348 -7.13 -11.07 -24.37
N LEU A 349 -5.82 -11.19 -24.56
CA LEU A 349 -4.88 -11.51 -23.48
C LEU A 349 -4.91 -10.47 -22.36
N ILE A 350 -4.92 -9.19 -22.70
CA ILE A 350 -4.97 -8.10 -21.72
C ILE A 350 -6.31 -8.13 -20.99
N GLN A 351 -7.42 -8.21 -21.72
CA GLN A 351 -8.76 -8.22 -21.14
C GLN A 351 -8.94 -9.43 -20.21
N THR A 352 -8.66 -10.63 -20.70
CA THR A 352 -8.78 -11.86 -19.90
C THR A 352 -7.90 -11.83 -18.67
N THR A 353 -6.67 -11.29 -18.77
CA THR A 353 -5.77 -11.19 -17.61
C THR A 353 -6.32 -10.22 -16.56
N ARG A 354 -6.85 -9.08 -16.98
CA ARG A 354 -7.49 -8.10 -16.07
C ARG A 354 -8.72 -8.68 -15.41
N ASP A 355 -9.55 -9.43 -16.16
CA ASP A 355 -10.75 -10.09 -15.63
C ASP A 355 -10.36 -11.17 -14.61
N LEU A 356 -9.37 -12.02 -14.92
CA LEU A 356 -8.84 -13.02 -13.97
C LEU A 356 -8.22 -12.40 -12.73
N ALA A 357 -7.58 -11.23 -12.87
CA ALA A 357 -7.07 -10.47 -11.74
C ALA A 357 -8.16 -9.74 -10.95
N GLY A 358 -9.44 -9.81 -11.33
CA GLY A 358 -10.53 -9.10 -10.68
C GLY A 358 -10.50 -7.58 -10.88
N ALA A 359 -9.76 -7.10 -11.89
CA ALA A 359 -9.64 -5.68 -12.25
C ALA A 359 -10.17 -5.43 -13.67
N GLY A 360 -11.30 -6.06 -14.01
CA GLY A 360 -11.99 -5.85 -15.28
C GLY A 360 -12.52 -4.42 -15.46
N ASP A 361 -13.04 -4.12 -16.65
CA ASP A 361 -13.48 -2.77 -17.02
C ASP A 361 -14.49 -2.16 -16.05
N ALA A 362 -15.41 -2.96 -15.53
CA ALA A 362 -16.39 -2.53 -14.53
C ALA A 362 -15.72 -2.11 -13.21
N ALA A 363 -14.69 -2.84 -12.77
CA ALA A 363 -13.93 -2.55 -11.57
C ALA A 363 -13.12 -1.25 -11.70
N LEU A 364 -12.59 -0.97 -12.90
CA LEU A 364 -11.83 0.25 -13.19
C LEU A 364 -12.72 1.46 -13.55
N GLY A 365 -14.04 1.33 -13.40
CA GLY A 365 -14.98 2.43 -13.62
C GLY A 365 -15.32 2.71 -15.08
N GLN A 366 -14.96 1.83 -16.03
CA GLN A 366 -15.31 1.93 -17.43
C GLN A 366 -16.76 1.43 -17.66
N ILE A 367 -17.71 2.12 -17.06
CA ILE A 367 -19.14 1.84 -17.22
C ILE A 367 -19.72 2.92 -18.13
N ASN A 368 -20.52 2.51 -19.13
CA ASN A 368 -21.19 3.47 -20.00
C ASN A 368 -22.31 4.19 -19.22
N PRO A 369 -22.14 5.49 -18.85
CA PRO A 369 -23.10 6.21 -18.02
C PRO A 369 -24.46 6.45 -18.72
N GLU A 370 -24.52 6.36 -20.05
CA GLU A 370 -25.75 6.56 -20.80
C GLU A 370 -26.75 5.40 -20.66
N ARG A 371 -26.30 4.23 -20.22
CA ARG A 371 -27.10 3.00 -20.12
C ARG A 371 -27.32 2.48 -18.70
N ALA A 372 -26.59 3.00 -17.72
CA ALA A 372 -26.68 2.53 -16.35
C ALA A 372 -27.25 3.59 -15.41
N SER A 373 -28.25 3.22 -14.62
CA SER A 373 -28.74 4.08 -13.53
C SER A 373 -27.66 4.17 -12.43
N GLY A 374 -27.66 5.25 -11.65
CA GLY A 374 -26.73 5.41 -10.53
C GLY A 374 -26.70 4.19 -9.58
N ALA A 375 -27.88 3.62 -9.28
CA ALA A 375 -28.00 2.41 -8.48
C ALA A 375 -27.36 1.17 -9.13
N ALA A 376 -27.45 1.03 -10.46
CA ALA A 376 -26.81 -0.07 -11.19
C ALA A 376 -25.28 0.07 -11.17
N ILE A 377 -24.75 1.30 -11.28
CA ILE A 377 -23.30 1.57 -11.18
C ILE A 377 -22.78 1.19 -9.80
N ILE A 378 -23.51 1.57 -8.73
CA ILE A 378 -23.17 1.23 -7.36
C ILE A 378 -23.16 -0.29 -7.17
N ALA A 379 -24.20 -0.99 -7.62
CA ALA A 379 -24.30 -2.45 -7.48
C ALA A 379 -23.18 -3.20 -8.22
N VAL A 380 -22.80 -2.76 -9.41
CA VAL A 380 -21.71 -3.36 -10.19
C VAL A 380 -20.36 -3.14 -9.48
N ARG A 381 -20.16 -1.96 -8.91
CA ARG A 381 -18.94 -1.63 -8.17
C ARG A 381 -18.84 -2.42 -6.86
N ASP A 382 -19.93 -2.54 -6.12
CA ASP A 382 -19.97 -3.35 -4.90
C ASP A 382 -19.70 -4.83 -5.21
N GLN A 383 -20.24 -5.34 -6.32
CA GLN A 383 -19.95 -6.70 -6.77
C GLN A 383 -18.49 -6.88 -7.20
N ALA A 384 -17.86 -5.87 -7.80
CA ALA A 384 -16.44 -5.90 -8.17
C ALA A 384 -15.51 -5.92 -6.95
N ALA A 385 -15.97 -5.47 -5.78
CA ALA A 385 -15.21 -5.52 -4.53
C ALA A 385 -15.27 -6.90 -3.82
N VAL A 386 -16.26 -7.75 -4.14
CA VAL A 386 -16.46 -9.06 -3.48
C VAL A 386 -15.19 -9.95 -3.50
N PRO A 387 -14.41 -10.04 -4.58
CA PRO A 387 -13.17 -10.82 -4.60
C PRO A 387 -12.11 -10.33 -3.61
N LEU A 388 -12.22 -9.10 -3.11
CA LEU A 388 -11.26 -8.50 -2.17
C LEU A 388 -11.68 -8.62 -0.71
N ASN A 389 -12.77 -9.34 -0.41
CA ASN A 389 -13.25 -9.49 0.97
C ASN A 389 -12.23 -10.17 1.90
N GLU A 390 -11.42 -11.10 1.38
CA GLU A 390 -10.34 -11.72 2.16
C GLU A 390 -9.28 -10.69 2.53
N GLN A 391 -8.83 -9.86 1.58
CA GLN A 391 -7.83 -8.81 1.80
C GLN A 391 -8.34 -7.73 2.76
N ILE A 392 -9.62 -7.37 2.65
CA ILE A 392 -10.28 -6.45 3.58
C ILE A 392 -10.32 -7.06 5.00
N ALA A 393 -10.62 -8.35 5.13
CA ALA A 393 -10.61 -9.03 6.42
C ALA A 393 -9.18 -9.11 7.02
N MET A 394 -8.17 -9.38 6.18
CA MET A 394 -6.76 -9.34 6.59
C MET A 394 -6.32 -7.94 7.00
N PHE A 395 -6.80 -6.90 6.32
CA PHE A 395 -6.51 -5.52 6.69
C PHE A 395 -7.15 -5.13 8.05
N LYS A 396 -8.37 -5.59 8.30
CA LYS A 396 -9.01 -5.45 9.62
C LYS A 396 -8.16 -6.10 10.71
N GLN A 397 -7.73 -7.34 10.49
CA GLN A 397 -6.87 -8.05 11.44
C GLN A 397 -5.56 -7.32 11.68
N PHE A 398 -4.92 -6.81 10.62
CA PHE A 398 -3.71 -6.01 10.73
C PHE A 398 -3.90 -4.77 11.63
N VAL A 399 -4.99 -4.02 11.46
CA VAL A 399 -5.27 -2.83 12.28
C VAL A 399 -5.57 -3.24 13.73
N GLU A 400 -6.24 -4.38 13.95
CA GLU A 400 -6.45 -4.95 15.28
C GLU A 400 -5.10 -5.30 15.96
N ASP A 401 -4.19 -5.95 15.22
CA ASP A 401 -2.86 -6.27 15.72
C ASP A 401 -2.07 -4.99 16.09
N VAL A 402 -2.14 -3.95 15.26
CA VAL A 402 -1.56 -2.63 15.56
C VAL A 402 -2.12 -2.06 16.86
N ALA A 403 -3.43 -2.07 17.02
CA ALA A 403 -4.09 -1.54 18.22
C ALA A 403 -3.67 -2.30 19.49
N LEU A 404 -3.56 -3.62 19.42
CA LEU A 404 -3.09 -4.44 20.54
C LEU A 404 -1.61 -4.21 20.87
N VAL A 405 -0.77 -3.97 19.86
CA VAL A 405 0.64 -3.60 20.04
C VAL A 405 0.76 -2.23 20.68
N TRP A 406 -0.07 -1.25 20.29
CA TRP A 406 -0.06 0.09 20.88
C TRP A 406 -0.38 0.09 22.36
N ILE A 407 -1.41 -0.65 22.79
CA ILE A 407 -1.74 -0.77 24.23
C ILE A 407 -0.52 -1.29 25.01
N ASP A 408 0.11 -2.35 24.53
CA ASP A 408 1.24 -2.97 25.20
C ASP A 408 2.44 -2.01 25.27
N LEU A 409 2.70 -1.25 24.20
CA LEU A 409 3.74 -0.22 24.16
C LEU A 409 3.42 0.97 25.07
N TRP A 410 2.18 1.44 25.11
CA TRP A 410 1.78 2.53 26.04
C TRP A 410 2.00 2.10 27.47
N ARG A 411 1.61 0.88 27.84
CA ARG A 411 1.85 0.31 29.17
C ARG A 411 3.34 0.25 29.48
N ALA A 412 4.17 -0.25 28.56
CA ALA A 412 5.60 -0.41 28.77
C ALA A 412 6.37 0.91 28.85
N TYR A 413 6.04 1.88 27.99
CA TYR A 413 6.76 3.16 27.93
C TYR A 413 6.24 4.23 28.90
N HIS A 414 5.08 4.02 29.55
CA HIS A 414 4.51 4.93 30.53
C HIS A 414 4.27 4.23 31.88
N PRO A 415 5.31 3.74 32.57
CA PRO A 415 5.15 3.09 33.86
C PRO A 415 4.59 4.04 34.94
N GLU A 416 4.73 5.35 34.74
CA GLU A 416 4.11 6.38 35.58
C GLU A 416 2.63 6.64 35.31
N GLY A 417 2.07 6.02 34.31
CA GLY A 417 0.73 6.26 33.80
C GLY A 417 0.70 7.12 32.54
N LEU A 418 -0.27 6.84 31.67
CA LEU A 418 -0.49 7.56 30.43
C LEU A 418 -1.34 8.81 30.70
N THR A 419 -0.81 9.98 30.31
CA THR A 419 -1.56 11.26 30.42
C THR A 419 -2.17 11.58 29.07
N ILE A 420 -3.50 11.65 29.02
CA ILE A 420 -4.26 11.88 27.79
C ILE A 420 -4.92 13.27 27.85
N PRO A 421 -4.76 14.11 26.83
CA PRO A 421 -5.54 15.33 26.70
C PRO A 421 -6.96 14.99 26.23
N ALA A 422 -7.92 15.01 27.12
CA ALA A 422 -9.34 14.84 26.80
C ALA A 422 -9.97 16.21 26.52
N GLN A 423 -10.60 16.39 25.38
CA GLN A 423 -11.39 17.57 25.07
C GLN A 423 -12.78 17.44 25.71
N GLN A 424 -13.14 18.41 26.57
CA GLN A 424 -14.53 18.57 27.00
C GLN A 424 -15.33 19.38 25.98
N THR A 425 -16.66 19.18 26.00
CA THR A 425 -17.64 19.89 25.15
C THR A 425 -17.52 21.42 25.22
N ASP A 426 -16.89 21.94 26.27
CA ASP A 426 -16.69 23.37 26.51
C ASP A 426 -15.35 23.92 26.00
N GLY A 427 -14.59 23.11 25.22
CA GLY A 427 -13.29 23.52 24.68
C GLY A 427 -12.14 23.55 25.71
N ILE A 428 -12.38 23.13 26.93
CA ILE A 428 -11.36 23.03 27.98
C ILE A 428 -10.64 21.68 27.81
N VAL A 429 -9.32 21.73 27.66
CA VAL A 429 -8.50 20.52 27.64
C VAL A 429 -8.29 20.03 29.06
N ARG A 430 -8.87 18.90 29.40
CA ARG A 430 -8.60 18.18 30.64
C ARG A 430 -7.48 17.16 30.41
N LEU A 431 -6.54 17.08 31.34
CA LEU A 431 -5.50 16.04 31.34
C LEU A 431 -5.98 14.90 32.25
N ASP A 432 -6.38 13.80 31.63
CA ASP A 432 -6.74 12.61 32.38
C ASP A 432 -5.53 11.66 32.42
N ARG A 433 -5.27 11.07 33.58
CA ARG A 433 -4.17 10.13 33.79
C ARG A 433 -4.72 8.74 33.99
N ILE A 434 -4.34 7.84 33.10
CA ILE A 434 -4.65 6.41 33.19
C ILE A 434 -3.50 5.73 33.92
N ALA A 435 -3.81 5.11 35.06
CA ALA A 435 -2.83 4.36 35.81
C ALA A 435 -2.44 3.06 35.08
N PRO A 436 -1.19 2.58 35.20
CA PRO A 436 -0.76 1.34 34.54
C PRO A 436 -1.61 0.13 34.92
N GLU A 437 -2.06 0.04 36.18
CA GLU A 437 -2.90 -1.02 36.71
C GLU A 437 -4.25 -1.10 35.99
N ALA A 438 -4.76 0.02 35.49
CA ALA A 438 -6.01 0.06 34.73
C ALA A 438 -5.92 -0.72 33.41
N PHE A 439 -4.74 -0.83 32.80
CA PHE A 439 -4.55 -1.66 31.61
C PHE A 439 -4.60 -3.16 31.92
N ASP A 440 -4.20 -3.57 33.13
CA ASP A 440 -4.20 -4.98 33.55
C ASP A 440 -5.59 -5.42 34.04
N GLU A 441 -6.36 -4.51 34.64
CA GLU A 441 -7.72 -4.74 35.15
C GLU A 441 -8.78 -4.72 34.03
N LEU A 442 -8.54 -3.93 32.97
CA LEU A 442 -9.44 -3.84 31.84
C LEU A 442 -9.15 -4.96 30.84
N ARG A 443 -10.08 -5.88 30.68
CA ARG A 443 -10.09 -6.81 29.54
C ARG A 443 -10.52 -6.05 28.28
N LEU A 444 -9.56 -5.34 27.69
CA LEU A 444 -9.80 -4.56 26.48
C LEU A 444 -10.00 -5.49 25.28
N THR A 445 -11.13 -5.36 24.64
CA THR A 445 -11.38 -5.99 23.34
C THR A 445 -11.30 -4.91 22.28
N VAL A 446 -10.42 -5.09 21.32
CA VAL A 446 -10.35 -4.19 20.18
C VAL A 446 -11.49 -4.52 19.22
N ARG A 447 -12.29 -3.52 18.89
CA ARG A 447 -13.25 -3.59 17.80
C ARG A 447 -12.84 -2.61 16.74
N ILE A 448 -12.87 -3.05 15.51
CA ILE A 448 -12.66 -2.16 14.37
C ILE A 448 -14.04 -1.81 13.84
N ASP A 449 -14.38 -0.55 13.94
CA ASP A 449 -15.59 -0.03 13.31
C ASP A 449 -15.30 0.14 11.82
N ALA A 450 -15.52 -0.93 11.09
CA ALA A 450 -15.42 -0.91 9.64
C ALA A 450 -16.71 -0.32 9.06
N SER A 451 -16.92 0.95 9.27
CA SER A 451 -17.95 1.68 8.51
C SER A 451 -17.41 1.88 7.09
N PRO A 452 -17.98 1.22 6.07
CA PRO A 452 -17.53 1.44 4.72
C PRO A 452 -17.86 2.89 4.34
N THR A 453 -16.86 3.74 4.35
CA THR A 453 -16.99 5.10 3.81
C THR A 453 -16.85 5.02 2.29
N ASN A 454 -17.74 4.26 1.71
CA ASN A 454 -17.94 4.33 0.28
C ASN A 454 -18.55 5.71 0.00
N PRO A 455 -17.95 6.58 -0.84
CA PRO A 455 -18.56 7.84 -1.23
C PRO A 455 -20.01 7.67 -1.71
N PHE A 456 -20.35 6.51 -2.25
CA PHE A 456 -21.71 6.19 -2.71
C PHE A 456 -22.65 5.72 -1.58
N SER A 457 -22.14 5.07 -0.53
CA SER A 457 -22.96 4.80 0.65
C SER A 457 -23.30 6.10 1.38
N LYS A 458 -22.44 7.11 1.27
CA LYS A 458 -22.67 8.47 1.71
C LYS A 458 -23.85 9.10 0.97
N TYR A 459 -23.82 9.11 -0.37
CA TYR A 459 -24.95 9.58 -1.18
C TYR A 459 -26.23 8.80 -0.90
N ALA A 460 -26.15 7.49 -0.74
CA ALA A 460 -27.31 6.66 -0.41
C ALA A 460 -27.88 6.98 0.97
N ARG A 461 -27.03 7.27 1.96
CA ARG A 461 -27.46 7.73 3.30
C ARG A 461 -28.07 9.13 3.23
N GLU A 462 -27.40 10.07 2.57
CA GLU A 462 -27.91 11.42 2.36
C GLU A 462 -29.26 11.38 1.65
N GLU A 463 -29.40 10.59 0.57
CA GLU A 463 -30.67 10.41 -0.15
C GLU A 463 -31.75 9.75 0.72
N ALA A 464 -31.39 8.78 1.58
CA ALA A 464 -32.32 8.16 2.51
C ALA A 464 -32.80 9.18 3.59
N LEU A 465 -31.88 10.00 4.12
CA LEU A 465 -32.22 11.07 5.06
C LEU A 465 -33.08 12.15 4.40
N GLU A 466 -32.77 12.56 3.17
CA GLU A 466 -33.58 13.49 2.40
C GLU A 466 -34.98 12.94 2.14
N ARG A 467 -35.11 11.66 1.78
CA ARG A 467 -36.42 11.00 1.60
C ARG A 467 -37.20 10.95 2.91
N ALA A 468 -36.54 10.64 4.04
CA ALA A 468 -37.20 10.64 5.35
C ALA A 468 -37.65 12.03 5.77
N LEU A 469 -36.89 13.08 5.48
CA LEU A 469 -37.24 14.47 5.68
C LEU A 469 -38.42 14.88 4.79
N ALA A 470 -38.36 14.56 3.51
CA ALA A 470 -39.43 14.83 2.55
C ALA A 470 -40.74 14.10 2.87
N ALA A 471 -40.64 12.89 3.46
CA ALA A 471 -41.79 12.12 3.95
C ALA A 471 -42.31 12.58 5.31
N GLY A 472 -41.69 13.58 5.93
CA GLY A 472 -42.05 14.08 7.26
C GLY A 472 -41.82 13.11 8.40
N GLN A 473 -40.98 12.08 8.19
CA GLN A 473 -40.64 11.08 9.21
C GLN A 473 -39.61 11.58 10.22
N ILE A 474 -38.80 12.55 9.81
CA ILE A 474 -37.80 13.24 10.67
C ILE A 474 -37.96 14.75 10.51
N THR A 475 -37.65 15.47 11.56
CA THR A 475 -37.60 16.93 11.54
C THR A 475 -36.31 17.42 10.91
N PHE A 476 -36.26 18.67 10.47
CA PHE A 476 -35.03 19.26 9.93
C PHE A 476 -33.89 19.30 10.94
N ALA A 477 -34.18 19.44 12.22
CA ALA A 477 -33.17 19.39 13.29
C ALA A 477 -32.57 17.97 13.41
N GLU A 478 -33.41 16.94 13.43
CA GLU A 478 -32.97 15.53 13.44
C GLU A 478 -32.22 15.16 12.18
N TYR A 479 -32.63 15.70 11.00
CA TYR A 479 -31.91 15.52 9.74
C TYR A 479 -30.47 16.09 9.84
N VAL A 480 -30.30 17.32 10.32
CA VAL A 480 -28.98 17.96 10.48
C VAL A 480 -28.10 17.20 11.46
N GLU A 481 -28.67 16.67 12.54
CA GLU A 481 -27.95 15.89 13.54
C GLU A 481 -27.52 14.52 13.01
N ALA A 482 -28.36 13.89 12.20
CA ALA A 482 -28.10 12.59 11.58
C ALA A 482 -27.14 12.66 10.36
N LEU A 483 -26.88 13.87 9.82
CA LEU A 483 -25.93 14.05 8.73
C LEU A 483 -24.51 13.66 9.18
N PRO A 484 -23.76 12.87 8.39
CA PRO A 484 -22.35 12.63 8.62
C PRO A 484 -21.54 13.95 8.66
N ASP A 485 -20.42 13.97 9.39
CA ASP A 485 -19.60 15.18 9.47
C ASP A 485 -18.94 15.55 8.15
N ASP A 486 -18.77 14.56 7.27
CA ASP A 486 -18.25 14.70 5.93
C ASP A 486 -19.35 14.78 4.85
N ALA A 487 -20.61 15.08 5.23
CA ALA A 487 -21.72 15.22 4.30
C ALA A 487 -21.46 16.27 3.21
N SER A 488 -22.00 16.05 2.00
CA SER A 488 -21.97 17.05 0.93
C SER A 488 -22.80 18.28 1.26
N ALA A 489 -23.82 18.13 2.11
CA ALA A 489 -24.60 19.23 2.65
C ALA A 489 -23.83 19.95 3.78
N PRO A 490 -23.82 21.29 3.85
CA PRO A 490 -23.04 22.04 4.83
C PRO A 490 -23.65 21.94 6.24
N LYS A 491 -23.34 20.87 6.97
CA LYS A 491 -23.87 20.55 8.30
C LYS A 491 -23.70 21.70 9.31
N GLU A 492 -22.52 22.31 9.36
CA GLU A 492 -22.23 23.42 10.28
C GLU A 492 -23.07 24.66 9.97
N ALA A 493 -23.28 24.97 8.69
CA ALA A 493 -24.12 26.09 8.28
C ALA A 493 -25.59 25.85 8.67
N PHE A 494 -26.09 24.63 8.54
CA PHE A 494 -27.43 24.26 8.97
C PHE A 494 -27.58 24.30 10.50
N ARG A 495 -26.57 23.85 11.24
CA ARG A 495 -26.54 23.92 12.70
C ARG A 495 -26.59 25.37 13.19
N ALA A 496 -25.78 26.26 12.60
CA ALA A 496 -25.79 27.68 12.90
C ALA A 496 -27.14 28.36 12.59
N ILE A 497 -27.86 27.89 11.57
CA ILE A 497 -29.21 28.38 11.25
C ILE A 497 -30.22 27.90 12.30
N LEU A 498 -30.12 26.66 12.77
CA LEU A 498 -30.98 26.10 13.81
C LEU A 498 -30.78 26.82 15.14
N GLU A 499 -29.53 27.05 15.54
CA GLU A 499 -29.19 27.82 16.75
C GLU A 499 -29.76 29.26 16.69
N LYS A 500 -29.57 29.97 15.58
CA LYS A 500 -30.15 31.30 15.39
C LYS A 500 -31.67 31.32 15.42
N ARG A 501 -32.35 30.24 15.03
CA ARG A 501 -33.80 30.10 15.10
C ARG A 501 -34.27 29.77 16.53
N ALA A 502 -33.48 29.01 17.29
CA ALA A 502 -33.77 28.70 18.69
C ALA A 502 -33.64 29.93 19.61
N ASP A 503 -32.72 30.86 19.27
CA ASP A 503 -32.52 32.11 20.01
C ASP A 503 -33.51 33.23 19.65
N GLN A 504 -34.37 33.05 18.66
CA GLN A 504 -35.43 34.02 18.35
C GLN A 504 -36.68 33.68 19.18
N PRO A 505 -37.15 34.59 20.08
CA PRO A 505 -38.42 34.39 20.80
C PRO A 505 -39.57 34.30 19.82
N ASP A 506 -40.48 33.35 20.06
CA ASP A 506 -41.71 33.12 19.32
C ASP A 506 -42.46 34.43 18.99
N GLY A 507 -42.45 34.85 17.78
CA GLY A 507 -43.24 35.99 17.35
C GLY A 507 -42.73 36.69 16.10
N MET A 508 -42.60 36.02 14.97
CA MET A 508 -42.81 36.57 13.62
C MET A 508 -42.57 35.50 12.58
N MET A 509 -43.62 34.81 12.19
CA MET A 509 -43.66 34.13 10.90
C MET A 509 -43.59 35.21 9.78
N PRO A 510 -42.64 35.14 8.85
CA PRO A 510 -42.73 35.94 7.64
C PRO A 510 -43.96 35.47 6.85
N PRO A 511 -44.76 36.39 6.26
CA PRO A 511 -45.95 36.01 5.47
C PRO A 511 -45.54 35.15 4.29
N ALA A 512 -46.30 34.08 4.06
CA ALA A 512 -46.24 33.28 2.86
C ALA A 512 -46.35 34.20 1.64
N GLY A 513 -45.35 34.19 0.76
CA GLY A 513 -45.39 34.92 -0.50
C GLY A 513 -46.60 34.51 -1.34
N PRO A 514 -47.20 35.43 -2.10
CA PRO A 514 -48.41 35.15 -2.87
C PRO A 514 -48.14 34.10 -3.93
N GLY A 515 -48.93 33.02 -3.88
CA GLY A 515 -49.00 32.04 -4.94
C GLY A 515 -49.42 32.71 -6.25
N GLU A 516 -48.55 32.68 -7.24
CA GLU A 516 -48.94 32.98 -8.61
C GLU A 516 -49.77 31.81 -9.17
N GLY A 517 -51.06 32.12 -9.29
CA GLY A 517 -52.04 31.28 -9.94
C GLY A 517 -51.84 31.19 -11.42
N GLY A 518 -52.29 30.09 -11.90
CA GLY A 518 -52.58 29.63 -13.24
C GLY A 518 -52.50 30.56 -14.43
N GLY A 519 -51.93 30.04 -15.49
CA GLY A 519 -52.02 30.54 -16.85
C GLY A 519 -51.93 29.39 -17.83
N GLN A 520 -53.05 29.12 -18.43
CA GLN A 520 -53.32 28.14 -19.48
C GLN A 520 -52.56 28.41 -20.79
N MET A 521 -52.32 27.34 -21.53
CA MET A 521 -52.32 27.17 -23.00
C MET A 521 -51.37 28.06 -23.83
N ILE A 522 -50.49 27.51 -24.59
CA ILE A 522 -50.66 26.93 -25.93
C ILE A 522 -49.52 25.96 -26.19
#